data_3ea235ea3ba8837e6ae4d44eab83c6d4
#
_entry.id   3ea235ea3ba8837e6ae4d44eab83c6d4
#
_cell.length_a   1.000
_cell.length_b   1.000
_cell.length_c   1.000
_cell.angle_alpha   90.00
_cell.angle_beta   90.00
_cell.angle_gamma   90.00
#
_symmetry.space_group_name_H-M   'P 1'
#
loop_
_entity.id
_entity.type
_entity.pdbx_description
1 polymer ?
#
loop_
_entity_poly.entity_id
_entity_poly.type
_entity_poly.pdbx_seq_one_letter_code
_entity_poly.pdbx_strand_id
1 'polypeptide(L)'
;MPAELLKINSSQPEPNLVSYAAERIRQGQVLGMPTDTFYGLAADPVNLRAVERIYEIKSRSRHKPLSLLVESVDQAADLSRNPPDVFHKLARKYWPGPLTIIVKASSRLPLKVTANTGNVALRVPDAPIPVAIIREVGSPITATSANLLGAAECTTAECVREQMGDRISIIVNGGRTQRDVPTTIVDLSGNPMQWQIIREGAIPAEEISPILWPDVEHE
;
A
#
# COMPACT_ATOMS: atom_id res chain seq x y z
N MET A 1 -19.07 17.55 -3.07
CA MET A 1 -20.05 16.72 -2.33
C MET A 1 -19.26 15.89 -1.34
N PRO A 2 -19.75 15.64 -0.12
CA PRO A 2 -19.05 14.81 0.84
C PRO A 2 -18.88 13.38 0.28
N ALA A 3 -17.79 12.69 0.67
CA ALA A 3 -17.55 11.32 0.26
C ALA A 3 -18.69 10.38 0.69
N GLU A 4 -19.06 9.48 -0.21
CA GLU A 4 -19.97 8.37 0.10
C GLU A 4 -19.28 7.42 1.10
N LEU A 5 -19.99 7.03 2.17
CA LEU A 5 -19.54 5.98 3.09
C LEU A 5 -20.10 4.64 2.65
N LEU A 6 -19.23 3.78 2.10
CA LEU A 6 -19.58 2.43 1.69
C LEU A 6 -19.22 1.45 2.80
N LYS A 7 -20.22 1.00 3.57
CA LYS A 7 -20.01 0.05 4.66
C LYS A 7 -19.82 -1.36 4.11
N ILE A 8 -18.64 -1.96 4.35
CA ILE A 8 -18.30 -3.33 3.95
C ILE A 8 -17.90 -4.12 5.20
N ASN A 9 -18.36 -5.36 5.29
CA ASN A 9 -17.98 -6.26 6.39
C ASN A 9 -16.48 -6.56 6.34
N SER A 10 -15.76 -6.28 7.43
CA SER A 10 -14.31 -6.40 7.49
C SER A 10 -13.78 -7.83 7.42
N SER A 11 -14.57 -8.82 7.87
CA SER A 11 -14.19 -10.23 7.87
C SER A 11 -14.74 -11.02 6.69
N GLN A 12 -15.90 -10.61 6.16
CA GLN A 12 -16.58 -11.24 5.04
C GLN A 12 -17.10 -10.15 4.08
N PRO A 13 -16.22 -9.53 3.27
CA PRO A 13 -16.63 -8.48 2.35
C PRO A 13 -17.70 -8.94 1.37
N GLU A 14 -18.80 -8.19 1.29
CA GLU A 14 -19.93 -8.48 0.41
C GLU A 14 -19.52 -8.32 -1.06
N PRO A 15 -19.69 -9.36 -1.92
CA PRO A 15 -19.19 -9.33 -3.29
C PRO A 15 -19.72 -8.17 -4.13
N ASN A 16 -21.00 -7.80 -3.97
CA ASN A 16 -21.60 -6.68 -4.68
C ASN A 16 -21.01 -5.32 -4.29
N LEU A 17 -20.65 -5.12 -3.03
CA LEU A 17 -20.03 -3.89 -2.55
C LEU A 17 -18.56 -3.83 -2.93
N VAL A 18 -17.85 -4.98 -2.92
CA VAL A 18 -16.49 -5.10 -3.45
C VAL A 18 -16.46 -4.78 -4.94
N SER A 19 -17.36 -5.37 -5.74
CA SER A 19 -17.51 -5.08 -7.17
C SER A 19 -17.79 -3.61 -7.43
N TYR A 20 -18.67 -2.98 -6.63
CA TYR A 20 -18.93 -1.55 -6.72
C TYR A 20 -17.67 -0.71 -6.48
N ALA A 21 -16.91 -0.99 -5.41
CA ALA A 21 -15.67 -0.28 -5.11
C ALA A 21 -14.61 -0.49 -6.22
N ALA A 22 -14.45 -1.72 -6.70
CA ALA A 22 -13.53 -2.06 -7.77
C ALA A 22 -13.85 -1.32 -9.08
N GLU A 23 -15.15 -1.25 -9.44
CA GLU A 23 -15.59 -0.53 -10.63
C GLU A 23 -15.26 0.97 -10.55
N ARG A 24 -15.39 1.59 -9.36
CA ARG A 24 -15.01 2.99 -9.15
C ARG A 24 -13.51 3.21 -9.33
N ILE A 25 -12.68 2.25 -8.87
CA ILE A 25 -11.22 2.28 -9.12
C ILE A 25 -10.92 2.18 -10.61
N ARG A 26 -11.56 1.24 -11.34
CA ARG A 26 -11.41 1.11 -12.82
C ARG A 26 -11.82 2.38 -13.57
N GLN A 27 -12.83 3.10 -13.06
CA GLN A 27 -13.26 4.41 -13.58
C GLN A 27 -12.28 5.55 -13.26
N GLY A 28 -11.16 5.27 -12.57
CA GLY A 28 -10.13 6.25 -12.22
C GLY A 28 -10.45 7.09 -10.98
N GLN A 29 -11.36 6.64 -10.14
CA GLN A 29 -11.63 7.31 -8.87
C GLN A 29 -10.60 6.94 -7.81
N VAL A 30 -10.42 7.83 -6.83
CA VAL A 30 -9.59 7.60 -5.64
C VAL A 30 -10.52 7.32 -4.47
N LEU A 31 -10.32 6.19 -3.81
CA LEU A 31 -11.10 5.74 -2.66
C LEU A 31 -10.25 5.74 -1.39
N GLY A 32 -10.87 6.06 -0.25
CA GLY A 32 -10.32 5.70 1.05
C GLY A 32 -10.73 4.28 1.42
N MET A 33 -9.81 3.43 1.89
CA MET A 33 -10.13 2.06 2.32
C MET A 33 -9.27 1.62 3.50
N PRO A 34 -9.77 0.73 4.39
CA PRO A 34 -8.99 0.19 5.49
C PRO A 34 -7.92 -0.79 5.00
N THR A 35 -6.82 -0.87 5.75
CA THR A 35 -5.86 -1.98 5.71
C THR A 35 -5.71 -2.58 7.11
N ASP A 36 -4.77 -3.51 7.29
CA ASP A 36 -4.43 -4.04 8.62
C ASP A 36 -3.65 -3.04 9.50
N THR A 37 -3.17 -1.91 8.94
CA THR A 37 -2.46 -0.85 9.69
C THR A 37 -3.28 0.44 9.77
N PHE A 38 -3.38 1.19 8.69
CA PHE A 38 -4.13 2.45 8.58
C PHE A 38 -5.01 2.45 7.34
N TYR A 39 -5.94 3.39 7.27
CA TYR A 39 -6.65 3.67 6.03
C TYR A 39 -5.69 4.20 4.96
N GLY A 40 -5.86 3.74 3.73
CA GLY A 40 -5.08 4.14 2.56
C GLY A 40 -5.94 4.72 1.44
N LEU A 41 -5.30 5.49 0.55
CA LEU A 41 -5.90 5.94 -0.70
C LEU A 41 -5.63 4.91 -1.79
N ALA A 42 -6.71 4.30 -2.28
CA ALA A 42 -6.71 3.30 -3.34
C ALA A 42 -7.07 3.93 -4.67
N ALA A 43 -6.28 3.64 -5.69
CA ALA A 43 -6.56 3.99 -7.09
C ALA A 43 -5.84 3.02 -8.02
N ASP A 44 -6.25 2.99 -9.28
CA ASP A 44 -5.56 2.26 -10.33
C ASP A 44 -4.20 2.93 -10.65
N PRO A 45 -3.06 2.23 -10.43
CA PRO A 45 -1.73 2.79 -10.67
C PRO A 45 -1.43 3.04 -12.16
N VAL A 46 -2.14 2.41 -13.09
CA VAL A 46 -1.96 2.66 -14.54
C VAL A 46 -2.82 3.82 -15.04
N ASN A 47 -3.83 4.23 -14.29
CA ASN A 47 -4.60 5.43 -14.59
C ASN A 47 -3.84 6.68 -14.12
N LEU A 48 -3.12 7.34 -15.05
CA LEU A 48 -2.28 8.50 -14.74
C LEU A 48 -3.04 9.70 -14.16
N ARG A 49 -4.35 9.83 -14.42
CA ARG A 49 -5.20 10.88 -13.82
C ARG A 49 -5.50 10.56 -12.36
N ALA A 50 -5.79 9.31 -12.04
CA ALA A 50 -6.00 8.87 -10.66
C ALA A 50 -4.72 9.00 -9.83
N VAL A 51 -3.57 8.61 -10.39
CA VAL A 51 -2.25 8.79 -9.76
C VAL A 51 -1.97 10.27 -9.48
N GLU A 52 -2.17 11.15 -10.47
CA GLU A 52 -2.00 12.60 -10.28
C GLU A 52 -2.92 13.14 -9.19
N ARG A 53 -4.18 12.68 -9.18
CA ARG A 53 -5.17 13.06 -8.16
C ARG A 53 -4.72 12.72 -6.74
N ILE A 54 -4.05 11.57 -6.54
CA ILE A 54 -3.48 11.21 -5.22
C ILE A 54 -2.40 12.23 -4.79
N TYR A 55 -1.50 12.62 -5.69
CA TYR A 55 -0.47 13.61 -5.38
C TYR A 55 -1.09 14.97 -5.00
N GLU A 56 -2.14 15.41 -5.70
CA GLU A 56 -2.88 16.64 -5.41
C GLU A 56 -3.58 16.56 -4.03
N ILE A 57 -4.36 15.49 -3.78
CA ILE A 57 -5.10 15.30 -2.52
C ILE A 57 -4.16 15.37 -1.33
N LYS A 58 -3.01 14.70 -1.44
CA LYS A 58 -2.01 14.59 -0.37
C LYS A 58 -1.10 15.82 -0.26
N SER A 59 -1.13 16.75 -1.22
CA SER A 59 -0.08 17.77 -1.38
C SER A 59 1.32 17.14 -1.31
N ARG A 60 1.46 15.93 -1.89
CA ARG A 60 2.65 15.09 -1.80
C ARG A 60 3.67 15.52 -2.85
N SER A 61 4.95 15.56 -2.46
CA SER A 61 6.03 15.73 -3.41
C SER A 61 6.00 14.62 -4.47
N ARG A 62 6.05 15.00 -5.76
CA ARG A 62 6.08 14.08 -6.91
C ARG A 62 7.37 13.26 -7.02
N HIS A 63 8.35 13.52 -6.15
CA HIS A 63 9.58 12.73 -6.02
C HIS A 63 9.47 11.55 -5.05
N LYS A 64 8.30 11.37 -4.40
CA LYS A 64 8.05 10.26 -3.47
C LYS A 64 7.19 9.20 -4.15
N PRO A 65 7.72 8.00 -4.46
CA PRO A 65 6.96 6.91 -5.06
C PRO A 65 5.68 6.57 -4.29
N LEU A 66 4.67 6.07 -4.99
CA LEU A 66 3.48 5.51 -4.36
C LEU A 66 3.73 4.04 -4.00
N SER A 67 3.27 3.63 -2.83
CA SER A 67 3.23 2.21 -2.47
C SER A 67 2.07 1.53 -3.21
N LEU A 68 2.26 0.26 -3.56
CA LEU A 68 1.22 -0.58 -4.16
C LEU A 68 0.87 -1.73 -3.22
N LEU A 69 -0.41 -2.01 -3.09
CA LEU A 69 -0.92 -3.26 -2.55
C LEU A 69 -1.11 -4.26 -3.68
N VAL A 70 -0.71 -5.47 -3.40
CA VAL A 70 -0.79 -6.63 -4.29
C VAL A 70 -1.50 -7.78 -3.59
N GLU A 71 -2.05 -8.72 -4.35
CA GLU A 71 -2.77 -9.86 -3.79
C GLU A 71 -1.85 -11.02 -3.37
N SER A 72 -0.64 -11.08 -3.94
CA SER A 72 0.28 -12.21 -3.74
C SER A 72 1.74 -11.83 -3.90
N VAL A 73 2.64 -12.71 -3.44
CA VAL A 73 4.09 -12.61 -3.67
C VAL A 73 4.41 -12.67 -5.16
N ASP A 74 3.70 -13.50 -5.92
CA ASP A 74 3.92 -13.66 -7.36
C ASP A 74 3.59 -12.36 -8.11
N GLN A 75 2.44 -11.73 -7.80
CA GLN A 75 2.10 -10.44 -8.38
C GLN A 75 3.14 -9.36 -8.01
N ALA A 76 3.67 -9.38 -6.79
CA ALA A 76 4.76 -8.47 -6.38
C ALA A 76 6.05 -8.73 -7.18
N ALA A 77 6.40 -10.00 -7.40
CA ALA A 77 7.57 -10.37 -8.19
C ALA A 77 7.45 -9.91 -9.65
N ASP A 78 6.26 -10.01 -10.26
CA ASP A 78 5.97 -9.53 -11.62
C ASP A 78 6.12 -8.01 -11.79
N LEU A 79 5.89 -7.27 -10.71
CA LEU A 79 6.06 -5.81 -10.66
C LEU A 79 7.50 -5.39 -10.34
N SER A 80 8.35 -6.36 -10.01
CA SER A 80 9.75 -6.18 -9.66
C SER A 80 10.66 -6.54 -10.83
N ARG A 81 11.82 -5.93 -10.89
CA ARG A 81 12.89 -6.28 -11.82
C ARG A 81 13.98 -7.05 -11.09
N ASN A 82 14.03 -8.37 -11.29
CA ASN A 82 15.00 -9.27 -10.68
C ASN A 82 15.07 -9.09 -9.15
N PRO A 83 13.98 -9.34 -8.41
CA PRO A 83 14.01 -9.22 -6.96
C PRO A 83 15.04 -10.20 -6.37
N PRO A 84 15.82 -9.78 -5.35
CA PRO A 84 16.82 -10.66 -4.73
C PRO A 84 16.16 -11.77 -3.90
N ASP A 85 16.86 -12.85 -3.61
CA ASP A 85 16.33 -13.98 -2.81
C ASP A 85 15.81 -13.53 -1.43
N VAL A 86 16.44 -12.53 -0.82
CA VAL A 86 16.00 -11.96 0.46
C VAL A 86 14.59 -11.36 0.37
N PHE A 87 14.18 -10.83 -0.78
CA PHE A 87 12.80 -10.39 -1.01
C PHE A 87 11.81 -11.54 -0.77
N HIS A 88 12.08 -12.72 -1.35
CA HIS A 88 11.21 -13.88 -1.19
C HIS A 88 11.23 -14.44 0.24
N LYS A 89 12.37 -14.37 0.95
CA LYS A 89 12.46 -14.75 2.36
C LYS A 89 11.61 -13.86 3.25
N LEU A 90 11.72 -12.54 3.08
CA LEU A 90 10.93 -11.56 3.83
C LEU A 90 9.44 -11.66 3.50
N ALA A 91 9.09 -11.76 2.21
CA ALA A 91 7.71 -11.89 1.77
C ALA A 91 7.05 -13.14 2.36
N ARG A 92 7.70 -14.31 2.30
CA ARG A 92 7.17 -15.56 2.88
C ARG A 92 6.97 -15.50 4.39
N LYS A 93 7.81 -14.75 5.12
CA LYS A 93 7.73 -14.65 6.58
C LYS A 93 6.67 -13.64 7.04
N TYR A 94 6.52 -12.51 6.33
CA TYR A 94 5.77 -11.36 6.82
C TYR A 94 4.58 -10.94 5.95
N TRP A 95 4.31 -11.63 4.84
CA TRP A 95 3.14 -11.39 4.00
C TRP A 95 2.18 -12.59 4.02
N PRO A 96 0.88 -12.34 4.13
CA PRO A 96 0.20 -11.05 4.30
C PRO A 96 0.57 -10.38 5.63
N GLY A 97 0.77 -9.03 5.63
CA GLY A 97 1.08 -8.33 6.87
C GLY A 97 1.72 -6.95 6.72
N PRO A 98 2.26 -6.42 7.84
CA PRO A 98 2.67 -5.03 7.93
C PRO A 98 4.13 -4.77 7.47
N LEU A 99 4.62 -5.51 6.48
CA LEU A 99 5.91 -5.26 5.84
C LEU A 99 5.72 -4.63 4.46
N THR A 100 6.39 -3.52 4.22
CA THR A 100 6.53 -2.91 2.89
C THR A 100 7.95 -3.12 2.40
N ILE A 101 8.10 -3.68 1.19
CA ILE A 101 9.41 -3.95 0.59
C ILE A 101 9.58 -3.07 -0.64
N ILE A 102 10.68 -2.29 -0.68
CA ILE A 102 11.06 -1.49 -1.84
C ILE A 102 12.03 -2.31 -2.68
N VAL A 103 11.75 -2.42 -3.97
CA VAL A 103 12.57 -3.13 -4.96
C VAL A 103 12.69 -2.32 -6.25
N LYS A 104 13.60 -2.72 -7.14
CA LYS A 104 13.63 -2.17 -8.51
C LYS A 104 12.31 -2.49 -9.22
N ALA A 105 11.70 -1.46 -9.79
CA ALA A 105 10.44 -1.59 -10.50
C ALA A 105 10.60 -2.27 -11.84
N SER A 106 9.62 -3.09 -12.22
CA SER A 106 9.43 -3.57 -13.59
C SER A 106 9.09 -2.39 -14.52
N SER A 107 9.49 -2.49 -15.78
CA SER A 107 9.14 -1.51 -16.83
C SER A 107 7.64 -1.43 -17.13
N ARG A 108 6.84 -2.34 -16.58
CA ARG A 108 5.36 -2.33 -16.70
C ARG A 108 4.72 -1.21 -15.87
N LEU A 109 5.42 -0.69 -14.84
CA LEU A 109 4.89 0.36 -13.99
C LEU A 109 5.13 1.74 -14.59
N PRO A 110 4.10 2.62 -14.58
CA PRO A 110 4.26 3.99 -15.04
C PRO A 110 5.30 4.77 -14.21
N LEU A 111 6.08 5.63 -14.87
CA LEU A 111 7.09 6.47 -14.21
C LEU A 111 6.52 7.38 -13.12
N LYS A 112 5.25 7.81 -13.26
CA LYS A 112 4.58 8.60 -12.22
C LYS A 112 4.39 7.84 -10.90
N VAL A 113 4.13 6.53 -10.96
CA VAL A 113 3.97 5.68 -9.77
C VAL A 113 5.30 5.53 -9.05
N THR A 114 6.36 5.30 -9.80
CA THR A 114 7.73 5.16 -9.28
C THR A 114 8.40 6.51 -8.99
N ALA A 115 7.73 7.64 -9.26
CA ALA A 115 8.28 8.99 -9.14
C ALA A 115 9.63 9.16 -9.86
N ASN A 116 9.82 8.48 -11.00
CA ASN A 116 11.05 8.39 -11.77
C ASN A 116 12.29 7.84 -11.02
N THR A 117 12.10 7.22 -9.86
CA THR A 117 13.21 6.61 -9.09
C THR A 117 13.64 5.26 -9.65
N GLY A 118 12.79 4.61 -10.44
CA GLY A 118 12.98 3.24 -10.89
C GLY A 118 12.71 2.19 -9.80
N ASN A 119 12.18 2.59 -8.65
CA ASN A 119 11.85 1.71 -7.53
C ASN A 119 10.35 1.70 -7.25
N VAL A 120 9.86 0.62 -6.64
CA VAL A 120 8.46 0.45 -6.21
C VAL A 120 8.42 -0.13 -4.80
N ALA A 121 7.49 0.37 -4.00
CA ALA A 121 7.18 -0.15 -2.68
C ALA A 121 5.97 -1.07 -2.78
N LEU A 122 6.11 -2.33 -2.36
CA LEU A 122 5.11 -3.39 -2.51
C LEU A 122 4.72 -3.96 -1.16
N ARG A 123 3.44 -4.37 -1.02
CA ARG A 123 2.93 -5.03 0.17
C ARG A 123 1.74 -5.92 -0.15
N VAL A 124 1.66 -7.10 0.47
CA VAL A 124 0.44 -7.90 0.56
C VAL A 124 -0.21 -7.61 1.91
N PRO A 125 -1.40 -6.96 1.96
CA PRO A 125 -2.04 -6.58 3.22
C PRO A 125 -2.71 -7.78 3.89
N ASP A 126 -2.70 -7.80 5.24
CA ASP A 126 -3.44 -8.78 6.05
C ASP A 126 -4.84 -8.24 6.42
N ALA A 127 -5.64 -7.96 5.39
CA ALA A 127 -7.00 -7.46 5.56
C ALA A 127 -7.90 -7.93 4.41
N PRO A 128 -9.08 -8.52 4.69
CA PRO A 128 -9.95 -9.09 3.65
C PRO A 128 -10.46 -8.07 2.62
N ILE A 129 -10.81 -6.86 3.05
CA ILE A 129 -11.36 -5.83 2.16
C ILE A 129 -10.40 -5.45 1.02
N PRO A 130 -9.14 -4.98 1.30
CA PRO A 130 -8.23 -4.62 0.22
C PRO A 130 -7.88 -5.82 -0.67
N VAL A 131 -7.71 -7.02 -0.11
CA VAL A 131 -7.44 -8.23 -0.89
C VAL A 131 -8.59 -8.54 -1.84
N ALA A 132 -9.85 -8.47 -1.37
CA ALA A 132 -11.02 -8.69 -2.21
C ALA A 132 -11.12 -7.63 -3.34
N ILE A 133 -10.86 -6.35 -3.02
CA ILE A 133 -10.88 -5.27 -4.01
C ILE A 133 -9.76 -5.47 -5.05
N ILE A 134 -8.53 -5.81 -4.65
CA ILE A 134 -7.42 -6.06 -5.59
C ILE A 134 -7.77 -7.20 -6.55
N ARG A 135 -8.31 -8.31 -6.05
CA ARG A 135 -8.74 -9.44 -6.86
C ARG A 135 -9.84 -9.06 -7.83
N GLU A 136 -10.84 -8.32 -7.37
CA GLU A 136 -11.95 -7.87 -8.20
C GLU A 136 -11.49 -6.85 -9.25
N VAL A 137 -10.58 -5.94 -8.93
CA VAL A 137 -9.95 -5.01 -9.90
C VAL A 137 -9.14 -5.78 -10.94
N GLY A 138 -8.50 -6.88 -10.54
CA GLY A 138 -7.63 -7.71 -11.39
C GLY A 138 -6.24 -7.12 -11.61
N SER A 139 -5.86 -6.12 -10.80
CA SER A 139 -4.56 -5.44 -10.86
C SER A 139 -4.17 -4.87 -9.49
N PRO A 140 -2.88 -4.55 -9.27
CA PRO A 140 -2.45 -3.83 -8.06
C PRO A 140 -3.20 -2.51 -7.89
N ILE A 141 -3.30 -2.03 -6.65
CA ILE A 141 -3.86 -0.72 -6.34
C ILE A 141 -2.86 0.11 -5.54
N THR A 142 -2.95 1.44 -5.63
CA THR A 142 -2.12 2.31 -4.78
C THR A 142 -2.54 2.20 -3.31
N ALA A 143 -1.63 2.50 -2.38
CA ALA A 143 -1.91 2.55 -0.94
C ALA A 143 -1.00 3.53 -0.21
N THR A 144 -1.17 4.81 -0.46
CA THR A 144 -0.61 5.82 0.44
C THR A 144 -1.59 6.11 1.57
N SER A 145 -1.12 6.43 2.78
CA SER A 145 -2.00 6.70 3.93
C SER A 145 -3.06 7.77 3.63
N ALA A 146 -4.29 7.55 4.10
CA ALA A 146 -5.43 8.45 3.87
C ALA A 146 -5.50 9.54 4.95
N ASN A 147 -4.48 10.44 4.96
CA ASN A 147 -4.38 11.59 5.84
C ASN A 147 -3.83 12.82 5.09
N LEU A 148 -4.09 14.01 5.58
CA LEU A 148 -3.45 15.22 5.08
C LEU A 148 -1.96 15.25 5.44
N LEU A 149 -1.17 16.02 4.70
CA LEU A 149 0.26 16.16 4.97
C LEU A 149 0.48 16.72 6.38
N GLY A 150 1.24 15.99 7.20
CA GLY A 150 1.53 16.36 8.59
C GLY A 150 0.44 16.01 9.60
N ALA A 151 -0.73 15.53 9.17
CA ALA A 151 -1.77 15.05 10.07
C ALA A 151 -1.54 13.57 10.45
N ALA A 152 -2.15 13.13 11.57
CA ALA A 152 -2.09 11.74 12.00
C ALA A 152 -2.75 10.81 10.98
N GLU A 153 -2.22 9.59 10.86
CA GLU A 153 -2.78 8.53 10.02
C GLU A 153 -4.11 8.03 10.59
N CYS A 154 -5.07 7.74 9.72
CA CYS A 154 -6.43 7.38 10.11
C CYS A 154 -6.59 5.88 10.34
N THR A 155 -7.20 5.51 11.48
CA THR A 155 -7.60 4.14 11.80
C THR A 155 -9.09 3.87 11.60
N THR A 156 -9.89 4.88 11.26
CA THR A 156 -11.34 4.79 11.04
C THR A 156 -11.77 5.57 9.79
N ALA A 157 -12.91 5.20 9.23
CA ALA A 157 -13.50 5.90 8.08
C ALA A 157 -13.92 7.33 8.42
N GLU A 158 -14.36 7.57 9.66
CA GLU A 158 -14.74 8.89 10.16
C GLU A 158 -13.55 9.85 10.14
N CYS A 159 -12.39 9.40 10.62
CA CYS A 159 -11.13 10.18 10.54
C CYS A 159 -10.77 10.51 9.08
N VAL A 160 -10.89 9.56 8.16
CA VAL A 160 -10.66 9.82 6.72
C VAL A 160 -11.64 10.84 6.18
N ARG A 161 -12.92 10.73 6.55
CA ARG A 161 -13.96 11.69 6.13
C ARG A 161 -13.70 13.10 6.63
N GLU A 162 -13.28 13.24 7.87
CA GLU A 162 -12.92 14.53 8.47
C GLU A 162 -11.73 15.18 7.76
N GLN A 163 -10.70 14.38 7.44
CA GLN A 163 -9.50 14.92 6.79
C GLN A 163 -9.63 15.09 5.27
N MET A 164 -10.39 14.23 4.59
CA MET A 164 -10.35 14.11 3.14
C MET A 164 -11.72 14.03 2.46
N GLY A 165 -12.83 14.12 3.20
CA GLY A 165 -14.18 13.84 2.69
C GLY A 165 -14.62 14.66 1.48
N ASP A 166 -14.04 15.85 1.26
CA ASP A 166 -14.33 16.69 0.09
C ASP A 166 -13.39 16.43 -1.10
N ARG A 167 -12.36 15.59 -0.91
CA ARG A 167 -11.28 15.38 -1.87
C ARG A 167 -11.35 14.03 -2.58
N ILE A 168 -12.06 13.07 -1.99
CA ILE A 168 -12.27 11.71 -2.51
C ILE A 168 -13.77 11.43 -2.63
N SER A 169 -14.16 10.52 -3.49
CA SER A 169 -15.59 10.25 -3.78
C SER A 169 -16.21 9.20 -2.85
N ILE A 170 -15.42 8.22 -2.42
CA ILE A 170 -15.89 7.08 -1.62
C ILE A 170 -14.90 6.78 -0.51
N ILE A 171 -15.42 6.45 0.66
CA ILE A 171 -14.68 5.87 1.78
C ILE A 171 -15.32 4.52 2.09
N VAL A 172 -14.55 3.45 1.88
CA VAL A 172 -14.92 2.11 2.31
C VAL A 172 -14.81 2.05 3.83
N ASN A 173 -15.95 1.90 4.51
CA ASN A 173 -16.00 1.78 5.95
C ASN A 173 -15.99 0.29 6.34
N GLY A 174 -14.82 -0.24 6.70
CA GLY A 174 -14.63 -1.57 7.29
C GLY A 174 -14.45 -1.54 8.80
N GLY A 175 -14.78 -0.42 9.46
CA GLY A 175 -14.55 -0.21 10.88
C GLY A 175 -13.10 0.23 11.20
N ARG A 176 -12.70 0.03 12.46
CA ARG A 176 -11.35 0.37 12.92
C ARG A 176 -10.32 -0.64 12.39
N THR A 177 -9.14 -0.15 11.99
CA THR A 177 -8.02 -1.01 11.59
C THR A 177 -7.51 -1.86 12.74
N GLN A 178 -6.89 -3.00 12.41
CA GLN A 178 -6.38 -3.95 13.43
C GLN A 178 -5.21 -3.37 14.23
N ARG A 179 -4.40 -2.53 13.61
CA ARG A 179 -3.23 -1.89 14.18
C ARG A 179 -3.33 -0.38 14.06
N ASP A 180 -2.59 0.32 14.89
CA ASP A 180 -2.36 1.77 14.87
C ASP A 180 -0.87 2.12 14.78
N VAL A 181 -0.09 1.17 14.27
CA VAL A 181 1.35 1.28 14.02
C VAL A 181 1.60 1.15 12.53
N PRO A 182 2.48 1.98 11.94
CA PRO A 182 2.76 1.91 10.51
C PRO A 182 3.51 0.63 10.11
N THR A 183 3.56 0.35 8.81
CA THR A 183 4.36 -0.76 8.29
C THR A 183 5.85 -0.52 8.51
N THR A 184 6.60 -1.58 8.78
CA THR A 184 8.05 -1.54 8.63
C THR A 184 8.40 -1.51 7.15
N ILE A 185 9.37 -0.68 6.76
CA ILE A 185 9.78 -0.48 5.37
C ILE A 185 11.23 -0.90 5.20
N VAL A 186 11.46 -1.84 4.30
CA VAL A 186 12.79 -2.32 3.91
C VAL A 186 13.08 -1.95 2.47
N ASP A 187 14.26 -1.41 2.20
CA ASP A 187 14.72 -1.10 0.84
C ASP A 187 15.76 -2.13 0.37
N LEU A 188 15.41 -2.87 -0.67
CA LEU A 188 16.22 -3.86 -1.36
C LEU A 188 16.58 -3.41 -2.79
N SER A 189 16.32 -2.15 -3.16
CA SER A 189 16.49 -1.67 -4.52
C SER A 189 17.95 -1.49 -4.94
N GLY A 190 18.86 -1.37 -3.95
CA GLY A 190 20.31 -1.30 -4.15
C GLY A 190 20.98 -2.67 -4.23
N ASN A 191 22.32 -2.68 -4.21
CA ASN A 191 23.09 -3.89 -3.97
C ASN A 191 22.99 -4.32 -2.48
N PRO A 192 23.38 -5.55 -2.09
CA PRO A 192 23.21 -6.03 -0.71
C PRO A 192 23.83 -5.14 0.37
N MET A 193 24.93 -4.45 0.07
CA MET A 193 25.58 -3.50 1.01
C MET A 193 24.78 -2.20 1.21
N GLN A 194 23.79 -1.94 0.36
CA GLN A 194 22.94 -0.74 0.41
C GLN A 194 21.53 -1.05 0.93
N TRP A 195 21.25 -2.31 1.28
CA TRP A 195 19.95 -2.66 1.87
C TRP A 195 19.81 -2.01 3.23
N GLN A 196 18.60 -1.55 3.52
CA GLN A 196 18.35 -0.82 4.76
C GLN A 196 16.90 -0.92 5.22
N ILE A 197 16.70 -0.79 6.52
CA ILE A 197 15.39 -0.59 7.13
C ILE A 197 15.14 0.92 7.10
N ILE A 198 14.27 1.38 6.18
CA ILE A 198 13.94 2.81 5.99
C ILE A 198 13.11 3.33 7.16
N ARG A 199 12.26 2.49 7.70
CA ARG A 199 11.38 2.81 8.82
C ARG A 199 11.06 1.54 9.58
N GLU A 200 11.30 1.56 10.87
CA GLU A 200 10.75 0.60 11.80
C GLU A 200 9.28 0.92 12.05
N GLY A 201 8.45 -0.09 12.14
CA GLY A 201 7.02 0.00 12.37
C GLY A 201 6.52 -1.21 13.15
N ALA A 202 5.47 -1.87 12.66
CA ALA A 202 4.86 -3.01 13.34
C ALA A 202 5.77 -4.26 13.46
N ILE A 203 6.84 -4.34 12.67
CA ILE A 203 7.84 -5.41 12.77
C ILE A 203 9.14 -4.77 13.26
N PRO A 204 9.69 -5.19 14.42
CA PRO A 204 10.94 -4.70 14.96
C PRO A 204 12.14 -4.94 14.03
N ALA A 205 13.11 -4.04 14.06
CA ALA A 205 14.32 -4.16 13.24
C ALA A 205 15.13 -5.42 13.57
N GLU A 206 15.13 -5.83 14.84
CA GLU A 206 15.81 -7.04 15.32
C GLU A 206 15.29 -8.32 14.67
N GLU A 207 14.03 -8.36 14.24
CA GLU A 207 13.46 -9.51 13.54
C GLU A 207 13.84 -9.56 12.06
N ILE A 208 14.11 -8.41 11.45
CA ILE A 208 14.41 -8.26 10.01
C ILE A 208 15.91 -8.34 9.75
N SER A 209 16.73 -7.73 10.61
CA SER A 209 18.19 -7.64 10.43
C SER A 209 18.87 -8.97 10.17
N PRO A 210 18.56 -10.08 10.87
CA PRO A 210 19.21 -11.39 10.62
C PRO A 210 18.84 -11.98 9.24
N ILE A 211 17.75 -11.53 8.63
CA ILE A 211 17.35 -11.98 7.28
C ILE A 211 18.06 -11.15 6.21
N LEU A 212 18.28 -9.86 6.48
CA LEU A 212 19.01 -8.96 5.57
C LEU A 212 20.51 -9.25 5.57
N TRP A 213 21.07 -9.51 6.75
CA TRP A 213 22.51 -9.65 6.96
C TRP A 213 22.81 -10.90 7.83
N PRO A 214 22.66 -12.11 7.25
CA PRO A 214 22.79 -13.36 8.01
C PRO A 214 24.19 -13.60 8.56
N ASP A 215 25.23 -13.01 7.95
CA ASP A 215 26.63 -13.20 8.34
C ASP A 215 27.14 -12.13 9.33
N VAL A 216 26.29 -11.20 9.77
CA VAL A 216 26.65 -10.19 10.78
C VAL A 216 26.26 -10.72 12.15
N GLU A 217 27.27 -10.95 13.02
CA GLU A 217 27.01 -11.25 14.42
C GLU A 217 26.25 -10.09 15.05
N HIS A 218 25.01 -10.34 15.45
CA HIS A 218 24.17 -9.38 16.16
C HIS A 218 24.49 -9.49 17.65
N GLU A 219 25.40 -8.64 18.16
CA GLU A 219 25.66 -8.46 19.59
C GLU A 219 24.47 -7.82 20.33
#